data_4477c49df5e28ecb3c6a4a6176809c0f
#
_entry.id   4477c49df5e28ecb3c6a4a6176809c0f
#
_cell.length_a   1.000
_cell.length_b   1.000
_cell.length_c   1.000
_cell.angle_alpha   90.00
_cell.angle_beta   90.00
_cell.angle_gamma   90.00
#
_symmetry.space_group_name_H-M   'P 1'
#
loop_
_entity.id
_entity.type
_entity.pdbx_description
1 polymer ?
#
loop_
_entity_poly.entity_id
_entity_poly.type
_entity_poly.pdbx_seq_one_letter_code
_entity_poly.pdbx_strand_id
1 'polypeptide(L)'
;MFGFTVLFGAPFLPTLSSRTNDALELLDLKKGELLLELGSGDGRLQLAAAKKGIKSIGYELNPLLVMYSKVRLLRYRKLAVVRLTNYWKIDLPKAQGIYVFLLQPYMEKLDNKIAHQYNTPVKLVSFAFIIPNKKPVREINGMRLYLYK
;
A
#
# COMPACT_ATOMS: atom_id res chain seq x y z
N MET A 1 -1.61 -24.15 -8.86
CA MET A 1 -2.49 -23.87 -7.71
C MET A 1 -1.91 -22.70 -6.91
N PHE A 2 -2.69 -21.65 -6.77
CA PHE A 2 -2.27 -20.50 -6.01
C PHE A 2 -2.79 -20.63 -4.59
N GLY A 3 -1.90 -21.07 -3.66
CA GLY A 3 -2.16 -20.82 -2.26
C GLY A 3 -1.73 -19.38 -1.97
N PHE A 4 -2.55 -18.61 -1.31
CA PHE A 4 -2.07 -17.35 -0.79
C PHE A 4 -1.75 -17.52 0.68
N THR A 5 -0.60 -17.01 1.07
CA THR A 5 -0.18 -17.00 2.46
C THR A 5 -0.73 -15.76 3.11
N VAL A 6 -1.44 -15.94 4.22
CA VAL A 6 -1.92 -14.84 5.03
C VAL A 6 -0.94 -14.64 6.17
N LEU A 7 -0.21 -13.51 6.16
CA LEU A 7 0.70 -13.12 7.21
C LEU A 7 0.20 -11.82 7.83
N PHE A 8 -0.11 -11.86 9.13
CA PHE A 8 -0.55 -10.67 9.88
C PHE A 8 -1.75 -9.97 9.22
N GLY A 9 -2.66 -10.75 8.65
CA GLY A 9 -3.90 -10.26 8.04
C GLY A 9 -3.81 -9.85 6.58
N ALA A 10 -2.63 -9.88 5.98
CA ALA A 10 -2.45 -9.51 4.58
C ALA A 10 -2.36 -10.76 3.69
N PRO A 11 -3.27 -10.94 2.74
CA PRO A 11 -3.13 -12.01 1.75
C PRO A 11 -2.05 -11.65 0.73
N PHE A 12 -1.32 -12.66 0.26
CA PHE A 12 -0.41 -12.49 -0.86
C PHE A 12 -1.12 -12.89 -2.15
N LEU A 13 -1.58 -11.90 -2.90
CA LEU A 13 -2.11 -12.06 -4.25
C LEU A 13 -1.38 -11.08 -5.15
N PRO A 14 -0.77 -11.55 -6.25
CA PRO A 14 -0.16 -10.64 -7.20
C PRO A 14 -1.20 -9.65 -7.73
N THR A 15 -0.89 -8.37 -7.63
CA THR A 15 -1.74 -7.31 -8.17
C THR A 15 -1.61 -7.30 -9.69
N LEU A 16 -2.73 -7.44 -10.39
CA LEU A 16 -2.76 -7.34 -11.85
C LEU A 16 -2.42 -5.92 -12.30
N SER A 17 -1.84 -5.77 -13.49
CA SER A 17 -1.45 -4.45 -14.01
C SER A 17 -2.61 -3.45 -14.04
N SER A 18 -3.81 -3.91 -14.39
CA SER A 18 -5.01 -3.08 -14.36
C SER A 18 -5.33 -2.55 -12.96
N ARG A 19 -5.19 -3.39 -11.93
CA ARG A 19 -5.43 -3.00 -10.54
C ARG A 19 -4.39 -2.01 -10.03
N THR A 20 -3.15 -2.19 -10.45
CA THR A 20 -2.07 -1.25 -10.12
C THR A 20 -2.37 0.14 -10.67
N ASN A 21 -2.83 0.21 -11.92
CA ASN A 21 -3.21 1.47 -12.54
C ASN A 21 -4.41 2.10 -11.86
N ASP A 22 -5.42 1.31 -11.50
CA ASP A 22 -6.60 1.79 -10.79
C ASP A 22 -6.24 2.38 -9.42
N ALA A 23 -5.35 1.70 -8.70
CA ALA A 23 -4.87 2.18 -7.40
C ALA A 23 -4.17 3.53 -7.53
N LEU A 24 -3.28 3.67 -8.51
CA LEU A 24 -2.55 4.92 -8.73
C LEU A 24 -3.48 6.04 -9.21
N GLU A 25 -4.51 5.71 -9.99
CA GLU A 25 -5.52 6.68 -10.41
C GLU A 25 -6.29 7.22 -9.19
N LEU A 26 -6.74 6.32 -8.31
CA LEU A 26 -7.45 6.73 -7.09
C LEU A 26 -6.59 7.57 -6.16
N LEU A 27 -5.34 7.18 -5.99
CA LEU A 27 -4.40 7.90 -5.12
C LEU A 27 -4.09 9.28 -5.68
N ASP A 28 -4.01 9.41 -7.00
CA ASP A 28 -3.74 10.67 -7.69
C ASP A 28 -2.60 11.45 -7.03
N LEU A 29 -1.48 10.77 -6.85
CA LEU A 29 -0.29 11.37 -6.25
C LEU A 29 0.52 12.11 -7.30
N LYS A 30 1.15 13.19 -6.86
CA LYS A 30 2.04 13.99 -7.70
C LYS A 30 3.46 13.44 -7.65
N LYS A 31 4.21 13.73 -8.69
CA LYS A 31 5.64 13.41 -8.76
C LYS A 31 6.34 13.94 -7.51
N GLY A 32 7.13 13.09 -6.86
CA GLY A 32 7.85 13.42 -5.63
C GLY A 32 7.08 13.19 -4.34
N GLU A 33 5.77 12.95 -4.40
CA GLU A 33 5.00 12.57 -3.22
C GLU A 33 5.31 11.14 -2.82
N LEU A 34 5.01 10.79 -1.56
CA LEU A 34 5.34 9.49 -0.99
C LEU A 34 4.10 8.61 -0.86
N LEU A 35 4.22 7.39 -1.40
CA LEU A 35 3.27 6.30 -1.24
C LEU A 35 3.83 5.27 -0.25
N LEU A 36 3.02 4.87 0.72
CA LEU A 36 3.33 3.71 1.55
C LEU A 36 2.49 2.52 1.08
N GLU A 37 3.14 1.39 0.87
CA GLU A 37 2.45 0.15 0.56
C GLU A 37 2.60 -0.81 1.73
N LEU A 38 1.48 -1.07 2.42
CA LEU A 38 1.45 -1.96 3.57
C LEU A 38 1.21 -3.39 3.11
N GLY A 39 2.26 -4.20 3.15
CA GLY A 39 2.26 -5.52 2.54
C GLY A 39 2.61 -5.44 1.06
N SER A 40 3.83 -5.02 0.75
CA SER A 40 4.21 -4.66 -0.63
C SER A 40 4.39 -5.85 -1.59
N GLY A 41 4.44 -7.07 -1.05
CA GLY A 41 4.52 -8.26 -1.88
C GLY A 41 5.73 -8.25 -2.81
N ASP A 42 5.47 -8.39 -4.11
CA ASP A 42 6.51 -8.47 -5.13
C ASP A 42 6.96 -7.12 -5.71
N GLY A 43 6.44 -6.01 -5.19
CA GLY A 43 6.86 -4.66 -5.59
C GLY A 43 6.22 -4.11 -6.86
N ARG A 44 5.18 -4.72 -7.38
CA ARG A 44 4.54 -4.27 -8.64
C ARG A 44 3.98 -2.86 -8.56
N LEU A 45 3.28 -2.54 -7.48
CA LEU A 45 2.70 -1.20 -7.32
C LEU A 45 3.81 -0.16 -7.19
N GLN A 46 4.85 -0.48 -6.43
CA GLN A 46 6.00 0.41 -6.30
C GLN A 46 6.69 0.66 -7.64
N LEU A 47 6.82 -0.37 -8.47
CA LEU A 47 7.40 -0.23 -9.81
C LEU A 47 6.56 0.72 -10.67
N ALA A 48 5.25 0.53 -10.67
CA ALA A 48 4.36 1.40 -11.44
C ALA A 48 4.39 2.85 -10.92
N ALA A 49 4.44 3.03 -9.60
CA ALA A 49 4.57 4.35 -8.98
C ALA A 49 5.90 5.02 -9.37
N ALA A 50 7.00 4.27 -9.31
CA ALA A 50 8.33 4.79 -9.66
C ALA A 50 8.40 5.26 -11.12
N LYS A 51 7.77 4.55 -12.04
CA LYS A 51 7.69 4.96 -13.44
C LYS A 51 6.98 6.30 -13.63
N LYS A 52 6.17 6.70 -12.68
CA LYS A 52 5.48 8.01 -12.65
C LYS A 52 6.21 9.05 -11.82
N GLY A 53 7.39 8.72 -11.28
CA GLY A 53 8.16 9.61 -10.42
C GLY A 53 7.65 9.74 -9.00
N ILE A 54 6.75 8.85 -8.58
CA ILE A 54 6.21 8.80 -7.22
C ILE A 54 7.17 8.00 -6.35
N LYS A 55 7.53 8.55 -5.19
CA LYS A 55 8.34 7.85 -4.20
C LYS A 55 7.51 6.83 -3.47
N SER A 56 8.10 5.70 -3.06
CA SER A 56 7.39 4.69 -2.29
C SER A 56 8.26 3.98 -1.28
N ILE A 57 7.63 3.60 -0.17
CA ILE A 57 8.19 2.66 0.80
C ILE A 57 7.23 1.49 0.90
N GLY A 58 7.71 0.29 0.63
CA GLY A 58 6.97 -0.93 0.81
C GLY A 58 7.41 -1.64 2.08
N TYR A 59 6.46 -2.10 2.87
CA TYR A 59 6.71 -2.91 4.05
C TYR A 59 6.25 -4.33 3.77
N GLU A 60 7.15 -5.28 3.94
CA GLU A 60 6.89 -6.70 3.66
C GLU A 60 7.54 -7.55 4.73
N LEU A 61 6.89 -8.66 5.12
CA LEU A 61 7.39 -9.57 6.15
C LEU A 61 8.05 -10.81 5.58
N ASN A 62 7.79 -11.14 4.32
CA ASN A 62 8.41 -12.28 3.68
C ASN A 62 9.79 -11.89 3.11
N PRO A 63 10.90 -12.43 3.66
CA PRO A 63 12.24 -12.06 3.20
C PRO A 63 12.49 -12.33 1.72
N LEU A 64 11.89 -13.40 1.18
CA LEU A 64 12.05 -13.75 -0.23
C LEU A 64 11.37 -12.71 -1.13
N LEU A 65 10.20 -12.23 -0.73
CA LEU A 65 9.49 -11.18 -1.47
C LEU A 65 10.24 -9.85 -1.38
N VAL A 66 10.82 -9.53 -0.22
CA VAL A 66 11.66 -8.34 -0.07
C VAL A 66 12.85 -8.40 -1.02
N MET A 67 13.53 -9.53 -1.05
CA MET A 67 14.69 -9.71 -1.94
C MET A 67 14.29 -9.62 -3.41
N TYR A 68 13.21 -10.27 -3.80
CA TYR A 68 12.68 -10.23 -5.15
C TYR A 68 12.30 -8.79 -5.55
N SER A 69 11.61 -8.09 -4.66
CA SER A 69 11.23 -6.69 -4.91
C SER A 69 12.44 -5.78 -5.07
N LYS A 70 13.47 -5.95 -4.26
CA LYS A 70 14.70 -5.15 -4.38
C LYS A 70 15.37 -5.34 -5.75
N VAL A 71 15.38 -6.56 -6.25
CA VAL A 71 15.90 -6.83 -7.61
C VAL A 71 15.02 -6.17 -8.66
N ARG A 72 13.71 -6.33 -8.56
CA ARG A 72 12.76 -5.71 -9.49
C ARG A 72 12.88 -4.19 -9.52
N LEU A 73 13.10 -3.57 -8.37
CA LEU A 73 13.14 -2.12 -8.20
C LEU A 73 14.54 -1.54 -8.29
N LEU A 74 15.55 -2.33 -8.61
CA LEU A 74 16.95 -1.89 -8.63
C LEU A 74 17.17 -0.64 -9.47
N ARG A 75 16.54 -0.57 -10.63
CA ARG A 75 16.61 0.59 -11.52
C ARG A 75 16.02 1.85 -10.92
N TYR A 76 15.07 1.70 -10.00
CA TYR A 76 14.34 2.80 -9.36
C TYR A 76 14.66 2.93 -7.87
N ARG A 77 15.81 2.42 -7.43
CA ARG A 77 16.18 2.37 -5.99
C ARG A 77 16.23 3.73 -5.29
N LYS A 78 16.30 4.81 -6.06
CA LYS A 78 16.25 6.16 -5.50
C LYS A 78 14.82 6.62 -5.19
N LEU A 79 13.84 5.97 -5.79
CA LEU A 79 12.42 6.30 -5.61
C LEU A 79 11.69 5.25 -4.80
N ALA A 80 12.02 3.98 -4.96
CA ALA A 80 11.29 2.86 -4.36
C ALA A 80 12.19 2.08 -3.40
N VAL A 81 11.76 1.99 -2.16
CA VAL A 81 12.47 1.28 -1.08
C VAL A 81 11.56 0.21 -0.50
N VAL A 82 12.08 -0.99 -0.28
CA VAL A 82 11.35 -2.07 0.38
C VAL A 82 12.04 -2.40 1.69
N ARG A 83 11.26 -2.54 2.75
CA ARG A 83 11.75 -2.84 4.09
C ARG A 83 11.15 -4.12 4.62
N LEU A 84 12.00 -4.99 5.17
CA LEU A 84 11.57 -6.18 5.90
C LEU A 84 11.11 -5.73 7.29
N THR A 85 9.83 -5.39 7.41
CA THR A 85 9.32 -4.72 8.62
C THR A 85 7.85 -5.05 8.84
N ASN A 86 7.49 -5.27 10.09
CA ASN A 86 6.11 -5.33 10.51
C ASN A 86 5.59 -3.90 10.75
N TYR A 87 4.76 -3.41 9.84
CA TYR A 87 4.26 -2.02 9.91
C TYR A 87 3.35 -1.75 11.11
N TRP A 88 2.81 -2.80 11.76
CA TRP A 88 2.03 -2.63 12.99
C TRP A 88 2.89 -2.14 14.17
N LYS A 89 4.20 -2.42 14.13
CA LYS A 89 5.12 -2.16 15.24
C LYS A 89 5.92 -0.88 15.10
N ILE A 90 5.72 -0.13 14.03
CA ILE A 90 6.46 1.11 13.77
C ILE A 90 5.51 2.29 13.60
N ASP A 91 6.03 3.48 13.81
CA ASP A 91 5.36 4.70 13.40
C ASP A 91 5.56 4.88 11.90
N LEU A 92 4.46 5.07 11.17
CA LEU A 92 4.54 5.28 9.74
C LEU A 92 5.08 6.69 9.45
N PRO A 93 5.98 6.82 8.46
CA PRO A 93 6.45 8.14 8.08
C PRO A 93 5.32 8.97 7.48
N LYS A 94 5.49 10.28 7.47
CA LYS A 94 4.55 11.20 6.82
C LYS A 94 4.50 10.87 5.33
N ALA A 95 3.29 10.66 4.81
CA ALA A 95 3.08 10.27 3.42
C ALA A 95 1.80 10.89 2.89
N GLN A 96 1.66 10.95 1.58
CA GLN A 96 0.48 11.49 0.93
C GLN A 96 -0.51 10.40 0.53
N GLY A 97 -0.03 9.17 0.35
CA GLY A 97 -0.89 8.04 0.01
C GLY A 97 -0.47 6.75 0.70
N ILE A 98 -1.46 5.91 0.96
CA ILE A 98 -1.27 4.58 1.52
C ILE A 98 -2.10 3.61 0.71
N TYR A 99 -1.49 2.49 0.32
CA TYR A 99 -2.20 1.38 -0.32
C TYR A 99 -2.13 0.16 0.57
N VAL A 100 -3.26 -0.53 0.70
CA VAL A 100 -3.35 -1.75 1.50
C VAL A 100 -4.28 -2.77 0.86
N PHE A 101 -3.90 -4.05 0.94
CA PHE A 101 -4.79 -5.18 0.72
C PHE A 101 -4.76 -6.03 2.00
N LEU A 102 -5.72 -5.79 2.88
CA LEU A 102 -5.73 -6.34 4.23
C LEU A 102 -7.08 -6.98 4.50
N LEU A 103 -7.09 -8.11 5.22
CA LEU A 103 -8.33 -8.80 5.54
C LEU A 103 -9.24 -7.95 6.43
N GLN A 104 -10.57 -8.13 6.26
CA GLN A 104 -11.58 -7.31 6.93
C GLN A 104 -11.39 -7.19 8.45
N PRO A 105 -11.05 -8.26 9.21
CA PRO A 105 -10.87 -8.13 10.67
C PRO A 105 -9.80 -7.15 11.12
N TYR A 106 -8.86 -6.81 10.23
CA TYR A 106 -7.75 -5.89 10.54
C TYR A 106 -8.01 -4.46 10.11
N MET A 107 -9.11 -4.20 9.39
CA MET A 107 -9.37 -2.87 8.81
C MET A 107 -9.65 -1.82 9.88
N GLU A 108 -10.33 -2.18 10.95
CA GLU A 108 -10.57 -1.25 12.07
C GLU A 108 -9.26 -0.90 12.79
N LYS A 109 -8.39 -1.87 13.00
CA LYS A 109 -7.08 -1.65 13.58
C LYS A 109 -6.23 -0.70 12.73
N LEU A 110 -6.31 -0.88 11.40
CA LEU A 110 -5.63 0.00 10.46
C LEU A 110 -6.18 1.42 10.54
N ASP A 111 -7.50 1.56 10.53
CA ASP A 111 -8.16 2.86 10.64
C ASP A 111 -7.69 3.62 11.89
N ASN A 112 -7.68 2.94 13.04
CA ASN A 112 -7.20 3.52 14.29
C ASN A 112 -5.75 3.96 14.20
N LYS A 113 -4.89 3.14 13.61
CA LYS A 113 -3.48 3.46 13.43
C LYS A 113 -3.29 4.71 12.58
N ILE A 114 -3.97 4.80 11.45
CA ILE A 114 -3.86 5.96 10.55
C ILE A 114 -4.42 7.21 11.23
N ALA A 115 -5.58 7.11 11.86
CA ALA A 115 -6.21 8.25 12.52
C ALA A 115 -5.35 8.81 13.65
N HIS A 116 -4.61 7.96 14.37
CA HIS A 116 -3.75 8.39 15.47
C HIS A 116 -2.39 8.92 15.01
N GLN A 117 -1.83 8.38 13.94
CA GLN A 117 -0.48 8.73 13.52
C GLN A 117 -0.42 9.94 12.57
N TYR A 118 -1.48 10.20 11.82
CA TYR A 118 -1.48 11.28 10.84
C TYR A 118 -2.28 12.47 11.32
N ASN A 119 -1.62 13.62 11.40
CA ASN A 119 -2.23 14.92 11.66
C ASN A 119 -2.25 15.80 10.40
N THR A 120 -1.87 15.23 9.25
CA THR A 120 -1.92 15.87 7.94
C THR A 120 -2.77 15.02 7.01
N PRO A 121 -3.34 15.61 5.96
CA PRO A 121 -4.17 14.82 5.04
C PRO A 121 -3.41 13.67 4.40
N VAL A 122 -4.04 12.50 4.35
CA VAL A 122 -3.49 11.32 3.67
C VAL A 122 -4.64 10.58 2.98
N LYS A 123 -4.35 10.07 1.79
CA LYS A 123 -5.27 9.24 1.02
C LYS A 123 -4.95 7.78 1.28
N LEU A 124 -5.98 6.98 1.49
CA LEU A 124 -5.81 5.53 1.66
C LEU A 124 -6.66 4.80 0.63
N VAL A 125 -6.04 3.91 -0.11
CA VAL A 125 -6.74 3.00 -1.03
C VAL A 125 -6.69 1.59 -0.45
N SER A 126 -7.88 1.01 -0.24
CA SER A 126 -8.04 -0.37 0.19
C SER A 126 -8.63 -1.19 -0.95
N PHE A 127 -8.01 -2.33 -1.26
CA PHE A 127 -8.55 -3.28 -2.22
C PHE A 127 -9.46 -4.28 -1.51
N ALA A 128 -10.68 -4.44 -2.02
CA ALA A 128 -11.69 -5.41 -1.62
C ALA A 128 -12.34 -5.18 -0.24
N PHE A 129 -11.58 -4.81 0.78
CA PHE A 129 -12.08 -4.71 2.16
C PHE A 129 -12.38 -3.27 2.54
N ILE A 130 -13.32 -3.08 3.48
CA ILE A 130 -13.84 -1.76 3.84
C ILE A 130 -13.34 -1.32 5.22
N ILE A 131 -13.21 0.00 5.39
CA ILE A 131 -13.03 0.59 6.72
C ILE A 131 -14.40 0.78 7.36
N PRO A 132 -14.65 0.14 8.52
CA PRO A 132 -15.96 0.27 9.19
C PRO A 132 -16.27 1.73 9.54
N ASN A 133 -17.54 2.10 9.41
CA ASN A 133 -18.05 3.41 9.79
C ASN A 133 -17.42 4.60 9.05
N LYS A 134 -16.80 4.34 7.90
CA LYS A 134 -16.20 5.37 7.07
C LYS A 134 -16.64 5.18 5.62
N LYS A 135 -17.04 6.27 4.98
CA LYS A 135 -17.48 6.24 3.59
C LYS A 135 -16.32 6.49 2.64
N PRO A 136 -16.09 5.62 1.64
CA PRO A 136 -15.13 5.94 0.60
C PRO A 136 -15.63 7.12 -0.24
N VAL A 137 -14.71 7.95 -0.71
CA VAL A 137 -15.06 9.10 -1.57
C VAL A 137 -15.09 8.72 -3.04
N ARG A 138 -14.46 7.61 -3.40
CA ARG A 138 -14.43 7.09 -4.77
C ARG A 138 -14.13 5.60 -4.75
N GLU A 139 -14.59 4.89 -5.78
CA GLU A 139 -14.35 3.46 -5.94
C GLU A 139 -14.09 3.13 -7.41
N ILE A 140 -13.08 2.29 -7.67
CA ILE A 140 -12.79 1.76 -9.01
C ILE A 140 -12.47 0.27 -8.87
N ASN A 141 -13.27 -0.59 -9.52
CA ASN A 141 -12.99 -2.03 -9.63
C ASN A 141 -12.66 -2.71 -8.28
N GLY A 142 -13.44 -2.41 -7.24
CA GLY A 142 -13.26 -2.99 -5.92
C GLY A 142 -12.22 -2.31 -5.05
N MET A 143 -11.57 -1.26 -5.56
CA MET A 143 -10.67 -0.42 -4.77
C MET A 143 -11.41 0.81 -4.28
N ARG A 144 -11.24 1.14 -3.00
CA ARG A 144 -11.92 2.23 -2.33
C ARG A 144 -10.92 3.25 -1.83
N LEU A 145 -11.20 4.51 -2.13
CA LEU A 145 -10.40 5.63 -1.66
C LEU A 145 -11.04 6.25 -0.43
N TYR A 146 -10.29 6.34 0.65
CA TYR A 146 -10.66 7.04 1.88
C TYR A 146 -9.76 8.26 2.07
N LEU A 147 -10.32 9.33 2.59
CA LEU A 147 -9.56 10.54 2.90
C LEU A 147 -9.47 10.73 4.42
N TYR A 148 -8.26 10.89 4.91
CA TYR A 148 -7.99 11.29 6.29
C TYR A 148 -7.54 12.74 6.29
N LYS A 149 -8.18 13.53 7.13
CA LYS A 149 -7.91 14.98 7.21
C LYS A 149 -7.18 15.35 8.50
#